data_475a044b738997c2ee59641718c9e0aa
#
_entry.id   475a044b738997c2ee59641718c9e0aa
#
_cell.length_a   1.000
_cell.length_b   1.000
_cell.length_c   1.000
_cell.angle_alpha   90.00
_cell.angle_beta   90.00
_cell.angle_gamma   90.00
#
_symmetry.space_group_name_H-M   'P 1'
#
loop_
_entity.id
_entity.type
_entity.pdbx_description
1 polymer ?
#
loop_
_entity_poly.entity_id
_entity_poly.type
_entity_poly.pdbx_seq_one_letter_code
_entity_poly.pdbx_strand_id
1 'polypeptide(L)'
;MLHTCAALEKEGFEVTYLPVSREGLLTAQQVADAIRPDTALVSIMYANNEIGTIQPISEIAAVCREKGVLFHTDAVQAVGHVPINVREQGIDMLSLSGHKLHAQKGIGALYVRKGVPLPNLLYGGAQERSRRPGTENVPAIVGLGTAITLAVENLEEKMERVTALRNRLIDGILDIPRTRLNGDRVHRVPGNCNISILGIEGEFLLLALDQLGVMASSGSACTSGSLDPSHVLLSLGLCHEVAHGSLRLSISDETTREDVDYIIWAVHQAVERGRAMSPLWEAIRAGKVDYPDI
;
A
#
# COMPACT_ATOMS: atom_id res chain seq x y z
N MET A 1 9.89 2.92 6.06
CA MET A 1 10.50 1.81 6.85
C MET A 1 11.91 1.48 6.38
N LEU A 2 12.18 1.09 5.11
CA LEU A 2 13.52 0.67 4.65
C LEU A 2 14.65 1.63 5.03
N HIS A 3 14.49 2.94 4.76
CA HIS A 3 15.51 3.95 5.14
C HIS A 3 15.70 4.07 6.66
N THR A 4 14.64 3.89 7.45
CA THR A 4 14.74 3.88 8.91
C THR A 4 15.50 2.65 9.38
N CYS A 5 15.19 1.49 8.82
CA CYS A 5 15.92 0.25 9.11
C CYS A 5 17.41 0.38 8.75
N ALA A 6 17.72 0.90 7.56
CA ALA A 6 19.11 1.14 7.13
C ALA A 6 19.85 2.15 8.03
N ALA A 7 19.17 3.07 8.68
CA ALA A 7 19.77 3.95 9.69
C ALA A 7 20.05 3.20 10.99
N LEU A 8 19.12 2.38 11.46
CA LEU A 8 19.30 1.56 12.66
C LEU A 8 20.42 0.54 12.50
N GLU A 9 20.58 -0.06 11.32
CA GLU A 9 21.73 -0.96 11.04
C GLU A 9 23.08 -0.26 11.25
N LYS A 10 23.18 1.03 10.89
CA LYS A 10 24.39 1.83 11.14
C LYS A 10 24.64 2.11 12.63
N GLU A 11 23.58 2.03 13.44
CA GLU A 11 23.64 2.15 14.90
C GLU A 11 23.90 0.81 15.60
N GLY A 12 24.02 -0.29 14.83
CA GLY A 12 24.36 -1.62 15.34
C GLY A 12 23.16 -2.53 15.58
N PHE A 13 21.96 -2.14 15.17
CA PHE A 13 20.80 -3.03 15.19
C PHE A 13 20.87 -4.03 14.02
N GLU A 14 20.46 -5.26 14.26
CA GLU A 14 20.26 -6.23 13.19
C GLU A 14 18.82 -6.19 12.67
N VAL A 15 18.67 -6.09 11.35
CA VAL A 15 17.37 -6.06 10.68
C VAL A 15 17.20 -7.28 9.79
N THR A 16 16.10 -8.00 9.95
CA THR A 16 15.70 -9.09 9.05
C THR A 16 14.57 -8.59 8.13
N TYR A 17 14.84 -8.58 6.83
CA TYR A 17 13.86 -8.25 5.79
C TYR A 17 13.21 -9.54 5.29
N LEU A 18 11.88 -9.66 5.44
CA LEU A 18 11.15 -10.85 5.01
C LEU A 18 10.75 -10.74 3.54
N PRO A 19 11.05 -11.75 2.71
CA PRO A 19 10.56 -11.80 1.35
C PRO A 19 9.06 -12.08 1.33
N VAL A 20 8.35 -11.48 0.39
CA VAL A 20 6.92 -11.70 0.16
C VAL A 20 6.68 -12.68 -0.99
N SER A 21 5.47 -13.25 -1.07
CA SER A 21 5.03 -14.04 -2.23
C SER A 21 4.84 -13.17 -3.47
N ARG A 22 4.51 -13.79 -4.62
CA ARG A 22 4.14 -13.08 -5.86
C ARG A 22 2.89 -12.21 -5.73
N GLU A 23 2.06 -12.47 -4.72
CA GLU A 23 0.87 -11.68 -4.36
C GLU A 23 1.17 -10.62 -3.30
N GLY A 24 2.43 -10.54 -2.82
CA GLY A 24 2.86 -9.60 -1.80
C GLY A 24 2.44 -10.01 -0.38
N LEU A 25 2.16 -11.28 -0.13
CA LEU A 25 1.75 -11.82 1.17
C LEU A 25 2.95 -12.36 1.95
N LEU A 26 2.89 -12.21 3.26
CA LEU A 26 3.68 -12.92 4.26
C LEU A 26 2.84 -14.02 4.90
N THR A 27 3.50 -15.02 5.47
CA THR A 27 2.87 -16.00 6.35
C THR A 27 3.31 -15.78 7.80
N ALA A 28 2.45 -16.13 8.75
CA ALA A 28 2.80 -16.12 10.17
C ALA A 28 4.01 -17.02 10.47
N GLN A 29 4.17 -18.13 9.72
CA GLN A 29 5.31 -19.03 9.85
C GLN A 29 6.63 -18.37 9.47
N GLN A 30 6.67 -17.59 8.36
CA GLN A 30 7.89 -16.83 8.00
C GLN A 30 8.31 -15.87 9.11
N VAL A 31 7.35 -15.22 9.77
CA VAL A 31 7.62 -14.34 10.91
C VAL A 31 8.12 -15.15 12.11
N ALA A 32 7.49 -16.30 12.41
CA ALA A 32 7.92 -17.19 13.51
C ALA A 32 9.36 -17.68 13.35
N ASP A 33 9.75 -18.03 12.13
CA ASP A 33 11.08 -18.54 11.81
C ASP A 33 12.16 -17.45 11.86
N ALA A 34 11.76 -16.19 11.58
CA ALA A 34 12.67 -15.05 11.59
C ALA A 34 12.91 -14.44 12.99
N ILE A 35 12.02 -14.70 13.95
CA ILE A 35 12.16 -14.20 15.32
C ILE A 35 13.33 -14.89 16.02
N ARG A 36 14.27 -14.09 16.52
CA ARG A 36 15.45 -14.50 17.31
C ARG A 36 15.24 -14.18 18.79
N PRO A 37 16.07 -14.74 19.70
CA PRO A 37 15.99 -14.44 21.14
C PRO A 37 16.19 -12.96 21.50
N ASP A 38 16.86 -12.20 20.64
CA ASP A 38 17.15 -10.78 20.78
C ASP A 38 16.23 -9.86 19.93
N THR A 39 15.22 -10.42 19.28
CA THR A 39 14.25 -9.64 18.50
C THR A 39 13.44 -8.73 19.42
N ALA A 40 13.58 -7.42 19.25
CA ALA A 40 12.87 -6.42 20.04
C ALA A 40 11.50 -6.07 19.47
N LEU A 41 11.35 -6.08 18.14
CA LEU A 41 10.16 -5.59 17.45
C LEU A 41 9.97 -6.33 16.11
N VAL A 42 8.73 -6.71 15.83
CA VAL A 42 8.26 -7.06 14.49
C VAL A 42 7.41 -5.90 13.97
N SER A 43 7.72 -5.39 12.77
CA SER A 43 6.98 -4.31 12.15
C SER A 43 6.58 -4.69 10.73
N ILE A 44 5.28 -4.83 10.49
CA ILE A 44 4.70 -5.24 9.20
C ILE A 44 3.62 -4.23 8.80
N MET A 45 3.60 -3.78 7.54
CA MET A 45 2.48 -2.98 7.03
C MET A 45 1.19 -3.79 7.11
N TYR A 46 0.09 -3.13 7.52
CA TYR A 46 -1.23 -3.76 7.50
C TYR A 46 -1.68 -4.03 6.05
N ALA A 47 -1.52 -3.03 5.20
CA ALA A 47 -1.81 -3.12 3.77
C ALA A 47 -0.77 -2.34 2.97
N ASN A 48 -0.32 -2.88 1.86
CA ASN A 48 0.65 -2.20 1.00
C ASN A 48 0.00 -1.07 0.19
N ASN A 49 0.64 0.09 0.16
CA ASN A 49 0.12 1.30 -0.50
C ASN A 49 0.17 1.25 -2.03
N GLU A 50 0.94 0.37 -2.62
CA GLU A 50 1.06 0.26 -4.09
C GLU A 50 0.16 -0.84 -4.63
N ILE A 51 0.29 -2.04 -4.12
CA ILE A 51 -0.40 -3.23 -4.61
C ILE A 51 -1.70 -3.56 -3.85
N GLY A 52 -1.97 -2.88 -2.75
CA GLY A 52 -3.20 -3.03 -1.97
C GLY A 52 -3.28 -4.28 -1.10
N THR A 53 -2.36 -5.22 -1.20
CA THR A 53 -2.37 -6.50 -0.47
C THR A 53 -2.42 -6.28 1.04
N ILE A 54 -3.37 -6.93 1.71
CA ILE A 54 -3.57 -6.92 3.17
C ILE A 54 -2.85 -8.11 3.77
N GLN A 55 -2.05 -7.87 4.81
CA GLN A 55 -1.31 -8.93 5.51
C GLN A 55 -2.17 -9.65 6.56
N PRO A 56 -1.86 -10.91 6.90
CA PRO A 56 -2.56 -11.68 7.94
C PRO A 56 -2.16 -11.21 9.35
N ILE A 57 -2.60 -10.00 9.71
CA ILE A 57 -2.15 -9.27 10.91
C ILE A 57 -2.45 -10.02 12.20
N SER A 58 -3.63 -10.64 12.32
CA SER A 58 -4.02 -11.36 13.54
C SER A 58 -3.13 -12.57 13.80
N GLU A 59 -2.81 -13.32 12.74
CA GLU A 59 -1.94 -14.50 12.80
C GLU A 59 -0.50 -14.10 13.14
N ILE A 60 0.00 -13.03 12.52
CA ILE A 60 1.33 -12.49 12.79
C ILE A 60 1.42 -11.98 14.24
N ALA A 61 0.41 -11.24 14.70
CA ALA A 61 0.35 -10.75 16.08
C ALA A 61 0.30 -11.89 17.10
N ALA A 62 -0.41 -12.99 16.80
CA ALA A 62 -0.47 -14.18 17.66
C ALA A 62 0.92 -14.80 17.81
N VAL A 63 1.66 -14.96 16.72
CA VAL A 63 3.05 -15.47 16.75
C VAL A 63 3.96 -14.55 17.57
N CYS A 64 3.89 -13.24 17.35
CA CYS A 64 4.68 -12.27 18.11
C CYS A 64 4.40 -12.37 19.62
N ARG A 65 3.11 -12.48 19.99
CA ARG A 65 2.71 -12.65 21.38
C ARG A 65 3.23 -13.96 22.00
N GLU A 66 3.13 -15.08 21.28
CA GLU A 66 3.64 -16.37 21.72
C GLU A 66 5.17 -16.33 21.97
N LYS A 67 5.89 -15.64 21.10
CA LYS A 67 7.34 -15.45 21.20
C LYS A 67 7.75 -14.33 22.19
N GLY A 68 6.81 -13.59 22.74
CA GLY A 68 7.09 -12.47 23.66
C GLY A 68 7.70 -11.24 23.01
N VAL A 69 7.51 -11.05 21.69
CA VAL A 69 8.03 -9.95 20.90
C VAL A 69 6.92 -8.93 20.63
N LEU A 70 7.25 -7.63 20.68
CA LEU A 70 6.30 -6.57 20.38
C LEU A 70 5.95 -6.53 18.89
N PHE A 71 4.68 -6.26 18.59
CA PHE A 71 4.18 -6.15 17.23
C PHE A 71 3.70 -4.74 16.90
N HIS A 72 4.28 -4.15 15.86
CA HIS A 72 3.85 -2.89 15.25
C HIS A 72 3.31 -3.12 13.85
N THR A 73 2.24 -2.42 13.52
CA THR A 73 1.74 -2.36 12.13
C THR A 73 1.62 -0.91 11.64
N ASP A 74 2.12 -0.65 10.44
CA ASP A 74 1.78 0.55 9.69
C ASP A 74 0.43 0.33 9.01
N ALA A 75 -0.61 0.94 9.57
CA ALA A 75 -1.99 0.82 9.10
C ALA A 75 -2.47 2.05 8.33
N VAL A 76 -1.55 2.87 7.82
CA VAL A 76 -1.86 4.11 7.08
C VAL A 76 -2.79 3.85 5.89
N GLN A 77 -2.70 2.69 5.24
CA GLN A 77 -3.56 2.30 4.12
C GLN A 77 -4.79 1.46 4.53
N ALA A 78 -4.91 1.11 5.80
CA ALA A 78 -5.96 0.20 6.29
C ALA A 78 -7.04 0.90 7.11
N VAL A 79 -6.64 1.86 7.98
CA VAL A 79 -7.60 2.62 8.81
C VAL A 79 -8.61 3.33 7.90
N GLY A 80 -9.90 3.17 8.21
CA GLY A 80 -11.00 3.74 7.43
C GLY A 80 -11.32 3.02 6.12
N HIS A 81 -10.56 1.98 5.78
CA HIS A 81 -10.77 1.16 4.58
C HIS A 81 -11.11 -0.29 4.88
N VAL A 82 -10.68 -0.80 6.04
CA VAL A 82 -11.01 -2.14 6.54
C VAL A 82 -11.27 -2.09 8.04
N PRO A 83 -12.05 -3.04 8.62
CA PRO A 83 -12.27 -3.10 10.05
C PRO A 83 -10.99 -3.42 10.80
N ILE A 84 -10.68 -2.62 11.82
CA ILE A 84 -9.52 -2.82 12.68
C ILE A 84 -9.97 -2.81 14.15
N ASN A 85 -9.68 -3.90 14.86
CA ASN A 85 -9.81 -3.96 16.31
C ASN A 85 -8.46 -4.35 16.90
N VAL A 86 -7.73 -3.38 17.42
CA VAL A 86 -6.37 -3.57 17.94
C VAL A 86 -6.28 -4.57 19.08
N ARG A 87 -7.36 -4.78 19.84
CA ARG A 87 -7.40 -5.75 20.95
C ARG A 87 -7.60 -7.18 20.46
N GLU A 88 -8.58 -7.38 19.60
CA GLU A 88 -8.90 -8.69 19.02
C GLU A 88 -7.77 -9.17 18.12
N GLN A 89 -7.21 -8.28 17.32
CA GLN A 89 -6.09 -8.56 16.42
C GLN A 89 -4.73 -8.64 17.14
N GLY A 90 -4.67 -8.25 18.42
CA GLY A 90 -3.45 -8.38 19.23
C GLY A 90 -2.32 -7.41 18.87
N ILE A 91 -2.66 -6.25 18.33
CA ILE A 91 -1.71 -5.22 17.90
C ILE A 91 -1.18 -4.46 19.12
N ASP A 92 0.14 -4.38 19.26
CA ASP A 92 0.78 -3.60 20.33
C ASP A 92 0.94 -2.13 19.96
N MET A 93 1.28 -1.85 18.72
CA MET A 93 1.42 -0.49 18.19
C MET A 93 0.86 -0.40 16.77
N LEU A 94 0.21 0.73 16.47
CA LEU A 94 -0.37 0.98 15.15
C LEU A 94 -0.14 2.43 14.75
N SER A 95 0.44 2.64 13.57
CA SER A 95 0.60 3.96 12.97
C SER A 95 -0.51 4.27 11.98
N LEU A 96 -1.02 5.50 12.00
CA LEU A 96 -1.97 6.02 11.03
C LEU A 96 -1.63 7.47 10.62
N SER A 97 -2.11 7.90 9.45
CA SER A 97 -1.88 9.24 8.93
C SER A 97 -3.18 9.90 8.49
N GLY A 98 -3.41 11.13 8.97
CA GLY A 98 -4.67 11.84 8.76
C GLY A 98 -4.99 12.13 7.29
N HIS A 99 -3.98 12.45 6.48
CA HIS A 99 -4.20 12.77 5.06
C HIS A 99 -4.71 11.59 4.21
N LYS A 100 -4.65 10.36 4.74
CA LYS A 100 -5.26 9.18 4.12
C LYS A 100 -6.74 8.99 4.48
N LEU A 101 -7.23 9.81 5.40
CA LEU A 101 -8.60 9.82 5.91
C LEU A 101 -9.31 11.15 5.60
N HIS A 102 -8.80 11.91 4.62
CA HIS A 102 -9.30 13.25 4.27
C HIS A 102 -9.15 14.31 5.39
N ALA A 103 -8.35 14.02 6.43
CA ALA A 103 -7.92 15.02 7.39
C ALA A 103 -6.78 15.89 6.84
N GLN A 104 -6.37 16.90 7.60
CA GLN A 104 -5.27 17.77 7.22
C GLN A 104 -3.95 17.01 7.07
N LYS A 105 -3.07 17.51 6.21
CA LYS A 105 -1.68 17.06 6.14
C LYS A 105 -0.93 17.47 7.43
N GLY A 106 0.06 16.68 7.83
CA GLY A 106 0.89 16.97 9.00
C GLY A 106 0.34 16.49 10.34
N ILE A 107 -0.78 15.72 10.33
CA ILE A 107 -1.32 15.04 11.51
C ILE A 107 -1.37 13.54 11.30
N GLY A 108 -1.08 12.79 12.35
CA GLY A 108 -1.22 11.35 12.43
C GLY A 108 -1.28 10.90 13.88
N ALA A 109 -1.45 9.62 14.11
CA ALA A 109 -1.45 9.06 15.46
C ALA A 109 -0.68 7.75 15.52
N LEU A 110 -0.11 7.49 16.69
CA LEU A 110 0.45 6.20 17.06
C LEU A 110 -0.38 5.64 18.22
N TYR A 111 -1.09 4.55 17.97
CA TYR A 111 -1.64 3.74 19.04
C TYR A 111 -0.52 2.94 19.70
N VAL A 112 -0.50 2.94 21.03
CA VAL A 112 0.42 2.15 21.84
C VAL A 112 -0.39 1.45 22.93
N ARG A 113 -0.36 0.14 22.97
CA ARG A 113 -1.01 -0.67 24.00
C ARG A 113 -0.46 -0.29 25.38
N LYS A 114 -1.34 -0.21 26.38
CA LYS A 114 -0.95 0.09 27.75
C LYS A 114 0.10 -0.93 28.24
N GLY A 115 1.21 -0.41 28.81
CA GLY A 115 2.31 -1.23 29.32
C GLY A 115 3.44 -1.48 28.31
N VAL A 116 3.29 -1.13 27.04
CA VAL A 116 4.39 -1.17 26.08
C VAL A 116 5.38 -0.04 26.38
N PRO A 117 6.67 -0.35 26.62
CA PRO A 117 7.69 0.68 26.82
C PRO A 117 7.96 1.40 25.48
N LEU A 118 7.90 2.72 25.51
CA LEU A 118 8.22 3.55 24.36
C LEU A 118 9.12 4.69 24.82
N PRO A 119 10.44 4.59 24.62
CA PRO A 119 11.37 5.68 24.92
C PRO A 119 11.07 6.92 24.07
N ASN A 120 11.31 8.09 24.65
CA ASN A 120 11.14 9.33 23.91
C ASN A 120 12.23 9.52 22.87
N LEU A 121 11.83 9.80 21.63
CA LEU A 121 12.76 10.21 20.58
C LEU A 121 13.14 11.69 20.68
N LEU A 122 12.21 12.52 21.19
CA LEU A 122 12.39 13.96 21.37
C LEU A 122 12.19 14.32 22.85
N TYR A 123 12.97 15.29 23.32
CA TYR A 123 12.92 15.77 24.70
C TYR A 123 12.45 17.23 24.75
N GLY A 124 11.69 17.61 25.76
CA GLY A 124 11.15 18.95 25.92
C GLY A 124 9.98 19.00 26.90
N GLY A 125 8.91 19.71 26.57
CA GLY A 125 7.71 19.83 27.39
C GLY A 125 6.95 18.52 27.59
N ALA A 126 5.97 18.53 28.50
CA ALA A 126 5.23 17.32 28.89
C ALA A 126 4.01 16.97 28.01
N GLN A 127 3.92 17.55 26.81
CA GLN A 127 2.84 17.28 25.89
C GLN A 127 2.80 15.79 25.49
N GLU A 128 1.66 15.30 25.03
CA GLU A 128 1.43 13.89 24.70
C GLU A 128 1.91 12.93 25.80
N ARG A 129 1.64 13.30 27.07
CA ARG A 129 2.07 12.54 28.27
C ARG A 129 3.59 12.37 28.34
N SER A 130 4.33 13.43 28.05
CA SER A 130 5.79 13.48 27.97
C SER A 130 6.42 12.63 26.88
N ARG A 131 5.66 12.16 25.89
CA ARG A 131 6.17 11.32 24.79
C ARG A 131 6.60 12.10 23.56
N ARG A 132 5.92 13.23 23.30
CA ARG A 132 6.20 14.08 22.12
C ARG A 132 6.01 15.55 22.54
N PRO A 133 7.10 16.30 22.73
CA PRO A 133 7.05 17.70 23.14
C PRO A 133 6.55 18.60 21.99
N GLY A 134 6.15 19.81 22.35
CA GLY A 134 5.62 20.84 21.46
C GLY A 134 4.11 21.01 21.61
N THR A 135 3.66 22.27 21.51
CA THR A 135 2.23 22.62 21.63
C THR A 135 1.40 21.79 20.67
N GLU A 136 0.30 21.25 21.16
CA GLU A 136 -0.62 20.41 20.40
C GLU A 136 -1.29 21.21 19.28
N ASN A 137 -1.30 20.66 18.08
CA ASN A 137 -2.05 21.23 16.95
C ASN A 137 -3.53 20.86 17.07
N VAL A 138 -4.23 21.55 17.99
CA VAL A 138 -5.63 21.26 18.33
C VAL A 138 -6.55 21.23 17.12
N PRO A 139 -6.49 22.20 16.16
CA PRO A 139 -7.33 22.12 14.97
C PRO A 139 -7.12 20.84 14.16
N ALA A 140 -5.87 20.42 13.97
CA ALA A 140 -5.58 19.20 13.20
C ALA A 140 -5.98 17.93 13.98
N ILE A 141 -5.86 17.94 15.32
CA ILE A 141 -6.30 16.81 16.17
C ILE A 141 -7.81 16.64 16.08
N VAL A 142 -8.58 17.74 16.18
CA VAL A 142 -10.05 17.72 16.02
C VAL A 142 -10.43 17.23 14.61
N GLY A 143 -9.75 17.76 13.58
CA GLY A 143 -9.95 17.32 12.21
C GLY A 143 -9.67 15.84 11.99
N LEU A 144 -8.60 15.30 12.59
CA LEU A 144 -8.29 13.86 12.57
C LEU A 144 -9.39 13.05 13.25
N GLY A 145 -9.85 13.46 14.44
CA GLY A 145 -10.93 12.78 15.15
C GLY A 145 -12.22 12.71 14.33
N THR A 146 -12.61 13.84 13.72
CA THR A 146 -13.77 13.88 12.81
C THR A 146 -13.58 12.97 11.60
N ALA A 147 -12.41 13.01 10.95
CA ALA A 147 -12.12 12.19 9.79
C ALA A 147 -12.18 10.69 10.09
N ILE A 148 -11.62 10.25 11.23
CA ILE A 148 -11.70 8.85 11.65
C ILE A 148 -13.17 8.44 11.88
N THR A 149 -13.96 9.27 12.56
CA THR A 149 -15.38 8.99 12.80
C THR A 149 -16.13 8.80 11.48
N LEU A 150 -15.98 9.72 10.54
CA LEU A 150 -16.63 9.64 9.22
C LEU A 150 -16.13 8.45 8.39
N ALA A 151 -14.85 8.12 8.48
CA ALA A 151 -14.26 7.00 7.74
C ALA A 151 -14.81 5.65 8.18
N VAL A 152 -15.08 5.46 9.48
CA VAL A 152 -15.61 4.19 10.02
C VAL A 152 -17.14 4.12 10.00
N GLU A 153 -17.83 5.24 9.78
CA GLU A 153 -19.27 5.27 9.62
C GLU A 153 -19.69 4.49 8.36
N ASN A 154 -20.59 3.51 8.52
CA ASN A 154 -21.04 2.62 7.43
C ASN A 154 -19.89 1.93 6.67
N LEU A 155 -18.80 1.59 7.38
CA LEU A 155 -17.58 1.06 6.76
C LEU A 155 -17.84 -0.20 5.93
N GLU A 156 -18.65 -1.14 6.42
CA GLU A 156 -18.95 -2.40 5.72
C GLU A 156 -19.64 -2.15 4.38
N GLU A 157 -20.66 -1.29 4.34
CA GLU A 157 -21.38 -0.91 3.13
C GLU A 157 -20.45 -0.22 2.12
N LYS A 158 -19.61 0.72 2.59
CA LYS A 158 -18.60 1.38 1.76
C LYS A 158 -17.62 0.37 1.18
N MET A 159 -17.13 -0.56 1.99
CA MET A 159 -16.21 -1.62 1.56
C MET A 159 -16.81 -2.49 0.47
N GLU A 160 -18.04 -2.97 0.64
CA GLU A 160 -18.72 -3.80 -0.36
C GLU A 160 -18.88 -3.07 -1.68
N ARG A 161 -19.37 -1.82 -1.65
CA ARG A 161 -19.58 -1.01 -2.83
C ARG A 161 -18.27 -0.71 -3.57
N VAL A 162 -17.25 -0.24 -2.85
CA VAL A 162 -15.95 0.11 -3.46
C VAL A 162 -15.24 -1.14 -3.98
N THR A 163 -15.36 -2.27 -3.27
CA THR A 163 -14.82 -3.55 -3.72
C THR A 163 -15.46 -4.01 -5.03
N ALA A 164 -16.78 -3.87 -5.17
CA ALA A 164 -17.48 -4.22 -6.42
C ALA A 164 -17.00 -3.34 -7.59
N LEU A 165 -16.86 -2.03 -7.38
CA LEU A 165 -16.33 -1.09 -8.37
C LEU A 165 -14.87 -1.40 -8.73
N ARG A 166 -14.02 -1.67 -7.74
CA ARG A 166 -12.63 -2.09 -7.97
C ARG A 166 -12.53 -3.38 -8.78
N ASN A 167 -13.33 -4.37 -8.44
CA ASN A 167 -13.31 -5.64 -9.18
C ASN A 167 -13.71 -5.44 -10.64
N ARG A 168 -14.75 -4.62 -10.91
CA ARG A 168 -15.12 -4.21 -12.26
C ARG A 168 -13.97 -3.52 -12.99
N LEU A 169 -13.28 -2.59 -12.31
CA LEU A 169 -12.12 -1.89 -12.87
C LEU A 169 -10.99 -2.86 -13.23
N ILE A 170 -10.65 -3.77 -12.31
CA ILE A 170 -9.63 -4.80 -12.52
C ILE A 170 -10.01 -5.68 -13.72
N ASP A 171 -11.22 -6.21 -13.74
CA ASP A 171 -11.66 -7.12 -14.81
C ASP A 171 -11.65 -6.42 -16.17
N GLY A 172 -12.16 -5.19 -16.23
CA GLY A 172 -12.19 -4.43 -17.49
C GLY A 172 -10.79 -4.03 -18.02
N ILE A 173 -9.79 -3.86 -17.15
CA ILE A 173 -8.41 -3.60 -17.60
C ILE A 173 -7.69 -4.91 -17.93
N LEU A 174 -7.98 -6.01 -17.23
CA LEU A 174 -7.38 -7.32 -17.52
C LEU A 174 -7.87 -7.93 -18.86
N ASP A 175 -8.93 -7.41 -19.46
CA ASP A 175 -9.33 -7.74 -20.83
C ASP A 175 -8.29 -7.28 -21.88
N ILE A 176 -7.41 -6.35 -21.52
CA ILE A 176 -6.28 -5.96 -22.36
C ILE A 176 -5.24 -7.08 -22.35
N PRO A 177 -4.86 -7.66 -23.51
CA PRO A 177 -3.86 -8.72 -23.57
C PRO A 177 -2.52 -8.31 -22.95
N ARG A 178 -1.84 -9.24 -22.32
CA ARG A 178 -0.52 -9.02 -21.68
C ARG A 178 -0.59 -7.94 -20.58
N THR A 179 -1.56 -8.12 -19.70
CA THR A 179 -1.73 -7.38 -18.46
C THR A 179 -1.75 -8.31 -17.27
N ARG A 180 -1.31 -7.84 -16.12
CA ARG A 180 -1.26 -8.60 -14.87
C ARG A 180 -1.69 -7.74 -13.70
N LEU A 181 -2.59 -8.27 -12.85
CA LEU A 181 -2.86 -7.69 -11.54
C LEU A 181 -1.66 -7.91 -10.61
N ASN A 182 -1.19 -6.84 -9.99
CA ASN A 182 -0.15 -6.88 -8.97
C ASN A 182 -0.78 -6.93 -7.57
N GLY A 183 -0.29 -7.86 -6.74
CA GLY A 183 -0.82 -8.13 -5.41
C GLY A 183 -1.98 -9.12 -5.40
N ASP A 184 -2.43 -9.48 -4.19
CA ASP A 184 -3.51 -10.44 -3.99
C ASP A 184 -4.85 -9.87 -4.47
N ARG A 185 -5.69 -10.71 -5.09
CA ARG A 185 -6.97 -10.28 -5.63
C ARG A 185 -8.06 -10.18 -4.55
N VAL A 186 -8.00 -11.05 -3.55
CA VAL A 186 -9.01 -11.19 -2.50
C VAL A 186 -8.63 -10.38 -1.26
N HIS A 187 -7.43 -10.63 -0.74
CA HIS A 187 -6.88 -9.93 0.43
C HIS A 187 -6.31 -8.57 0.02
N ARG A 188 -7.21 -7.64 -0.32
CA ARG A 188 -6.86 -6.33 -0.89
C ARG A 188 -7.74 -5.23 -0.31
N VAL A 189 -7.15 -4.05 -0.06
CA VAL A 189 -7.95 -2.87 0.30
C VAL A 189 -8.97 -2.53 -0.80
N PRO A 190 -10.17 -2.08 -0.44
CA PRO A 190 -11.27 -1.92 -1.39
C PRO A 190 -10.95 -1.07 -2.61
N GLY A 191 -10.27 0.07 -2.43
CA GLY A 191 -10.10 1.07 -3.47
C GLY A 191 -8.81 0.97 -4.30
N ASN A 192 -8.00 -0.09 -4.17
CA ASN A 192 -6.71 -0.19 -4.88
C ASN A 192 -6.79 -1.12 -6.10
N CYS A 193 -6.32 -0.63 -7.24
CA CYS A 193 -6.08 -1.41 -8.45
C CYS A 193 -4.66 -1.08 -8.94
N ASN A 194 -3.77 -2.09 -8.99
CA ASN A 194 -2.42 -1.96 -9.52
C ASN A 194 -2.21 -3.04 -10.58
N ILE A 195 -1.97 -2.63 -11.82
CA ILE A 195 -1.85 -3.54 -12.97
C ILE A 195 -0.57 -3.19 -13.72
N SER A 196 0.23 -4.20 -14.06
CA SER A 196 1.31 -4.07 -15.03
C SER A 196 0.78 -4.34 -16.44
N ILE A 197 1.12 -3.48 -17.38
CA ILE A 197 0.69 -3.49 -18.79
C ILE A 197 1.94 -3.59 -19.65
N LEU A 198 2.19 -4.75 -20.23
CA LEU A 198 3.40 -4.99 -21.00
C LEU A 198 3.40 -4.22 -22.33
N GLY A 199 4.58 -3.75 -22.71
CA GLY A 199 4.81 -3.06 -23.99
C GLY A 199 4.47 -1.59 -23.99
N ILE A 200 4.38 -0.98 -22.80
CA ILE A 200 4.15 0.46 -22.65
C ILE A 200 4.85 0.98 -21.39
N GLU A 201 5.34 2.20 -21.43
CA GLU A 201 5.93 2.89 -20.28
C GLU A 201 4.85 3.52 -19.40
N GLY A 202 4.99 3.37 -18.06
CA GLY A 202 4.04 3.92 -17.10
C GLY A 202 3.88 5.44 -17.21
N GLU A 203 4.97 6.18 -17.45
CA GLU A 203 4.90 7.64 -17.63
C GLU A 203 4.05 8.02 -18.85
N PHE A 204 4.18 7.31 -19.96
CA PHE A 204 3.33 7.52 -21.13
C PHE A 204 1.86 7.28 -20.78
N LEU A 205 1.56 6.22 -20.02
CA LEU A 205 0.18 5.93 -19.57
C LEU A 205 -0.37 7.07 -18.73
N LEU A 206 0.41 7.59 -17.78
CA LEU A 206 -0.03 8.71 -16.94
C LEU A 206 -0.35 9.95 -17.77
N LEU A 207 0.53 10.33 -18.70
CA LEU A 207 0.32 11.49 -19.57
C LEU A 207 -0.88 11.32 -20.50
N ALA A 208 -1.05 10.12 -21.05
CA ALA A 208 -2.20 9.83 -21.94
C ALA A 208 -3.53 9.84 -21.17
N LEU A 209 -3.54 9.31 -19.94
CA LEU A 209 -4.72 9.32 -19.07
C LEU A 209 -5.05 10.73 -18.59
N ASP A 210 -4.04 11.54 -18.24
CA ASP A 210 -4.24 12.94 -17.86
C ASP A 210 -4.93 13.76 -18.97
N GLN A 211 -4.52 13.54 -20.24
CA GLN A 211 -5.20 14.16 -21.41
C GLN A 211 -6.67 13.73 -21.55
N LEU A 212 -7.05 12.58 -20.99
CA LEU A 212 -8.42 12.09 -20.94
C LEU A 212 -9.12 12.44 -19.63
N GLY A 213 -8.50 13.27 -18.76
CA GLY A 213 -9.07 13.70 -17.49
C GLY A 213 -9.04 12.63 -16.38
N VAL A 214 -8.22 11.58 -16.54
CA VAL A 214 -8.05 10.52 -15.53
C VAL A 214 -6.72 10.69 -14.82
N MET A 215 -6.78 11.03 -13.55
CA MET A 215 -5.60 11.13 -12.67
C MET A 215 -5.23 9.76 -12.13
N ALA A 216 -4.00 9.34 -12.40
CA ALA A 216 -3.46 8.03 -12.01
C ALA A 216 -2.04 8.15 -11.48
N SER A 217 -1.44 7.04 -11.06
CA SER A 217 -0.05 6.97 -10.61
C SER A 217 0.64 5.73 -11.16
N SER A 218 1.93 5.81 -11.43
CA SER A 218 2.78 4.63 -11.60
C SER A 218 3.28 4.20 -10.22
N GLY A 219 3.40 2.91 -9.94
CA GLY A 219 3.99 2.35 -8.72
C GLY A 219 3.89 3.24 -7.47
N SER A 220 5.02 3.72 -6.95
CA SER A 220 5.08 4.62 -5.80
C SER A 220 5.03 6.09 -6.21
N ALA A 221 3.95 6.78 -5.87
CA ALA A 221 3.86 8.24 -6.03
C ALA A 221 4.88 9.03 -5.18
N CYS A 222 5.44 8.41 -4.14
CA CYS A 222 6.41 9.05 -3.25
C CYS A 222 7.85 9.01 -3.80
N THR A 223 8.13 8.16 -4.77
CA THR A 223 9.44 8.02 -5.44
C THR A 223 9.40 8.43 -6.92
N SER A 224 8.40 9.20 -7.31
CA SER A 224 8.17 9.65 -8.70
C SER A 224 9.31 10.48 -9.33
N GLY A 225 10.40 10.73 -8.60
CA GLY A 225 11.62 11.34 -9.12
C GLY A 225 12.72 10.34 -9.51
N SER A 226 12.51 9.03 -9.32
CA SER A 226 13.43 7.97 -9.72
C SER A 226 12.95 7.32 -11.02
N LEU A 227 13.88 7.14 -11.96
CA LEU A 227 13.64 6.34 -13.18
C LEU A 227 13.61 4.84 -12.89
N ASP A 228 13.92 4.43 -11.66
CA ASP A 228 13.91 3.04 -11.26
C ASP A 228 12.47 2.53 -11.02
N PRO A 229 12.17 1.29 -11.41
CA PRO A 229 10.87 0.68 -11.13
C PRO A 229 10.64 0.51 -9.63
N SER A 230 9.38 0.43 -9.23
CA SER A 230 9.00 0.24 -7.83
C SER A 230 9.70 -0.98 -7.21
N HIS A 231 10.41 -0.77 -6.09
CA HIS A 231 10.99 -1.87 -5.31
C HIS A 231 9.93 -2.85 -4.80
N VAL A 232 8.67 -2.41 -4.61
CA VAL A 232 7.55 -3.28 -4.25
C VAL A 232 7.27 -4.26 -5.38
N LEU A 233 7.16 -3.77 -6.61
CA LEU A 233 6.90 -4.62 -7.78
C LEU A 233 8.07 -5.57 -8.06
N LEU A 234 9.31 -5.11 -7.91
CA LEU A 234 10.49 -5.98 -8.01
C LEU A 234 10.49 -7.08 -6.94
N SER A 235 10.01 -6.80 -5.72
CA SER A 235 9.92 -7.80 -4.65
C SER A 235 8.86 -8.88 -4.91
N LEU A 236 7.91 -8.64 -5.83
CA LEU A 236 6.97 -9.66 -6.32
C LEU A 236 7.59 -10.58 -7.38
N GLY A 237 8.86 -10.38 -7.73
CA GLY A 237 9.57 -11.13 -8.77
C GLY A 237 9.34 -10.60 -10.19
N LEU A 238 8.80 -9.38 -10.36
CA LEU A 238 8.65 -8.79 -11.69
C LEU A 238 10.02 -8.32 -12.22
N CYS A 239 10.26 -8.52 -13.52
CA CYS A 239 11.39 -7.90 -14.18
C CYS A 239 11.16 -6.38 -14.37
N HIS A 240 12.24 -5.65 -14.68
CA HIS A 240 12.20 -4.19 -14.81
C HIS A 240 11.18 -3.73 -15.86
N GLU A 241 11.14 -4.35 -17.03
CA GLU A 241 10.25 -3.98 -18.13
C GLU A 241 8.78 -4.12 -17.77
N VAL A 242 8.43 -5.18 -17.04
CA VAL A 242 7.05 -5.40 -16.56
C VAL A 242 6.69 -4.42 -15.44
N ALA A 243 7.61 -4.15 -14.53
CA ALA A 243 7.40 -3.22 -13.43
C ALA A 243 7.28 -1.76 -13.90
N HIS A 244 8.01 -1.36 -14.95
CA HIS A 244 7.91 -0.03 -15.57
C HIS A 244 6.53 0.24 -16.21
N GLY A 245 5.88 -0.77 -16.76
CA GLY A 245 4.54 -0.66 -17.34
C GLY A 245 3.41 -0.66 -16.29
N SER A 246 3.69 -0.36 -15.03
CA SER A 246 2.68 -0.40 -13.97
C SER A 246 1.80 0.84 -13.94
N LEU A 247 0.49 0.63 -13.74
CA LEU A 247 -0.53 1.63 -13.52
C LEU A 247 -1.22 1.37 -12.19
N ARG A 248 -1.23 2.36 -11.30
CA ARG A 248 -1.99 2.31 -10.06
C ARG A 248 -3.17 3.29 -10.11
N LEU A 249 -4.35 2.75 -9.95
CA LEU A 249 -5.60 3.48 -9.83
C LEU A 249 -6.13 3.34 -8.40
N SER A 250 -6.58 4.45 -7.82
CA SER A 250 -7.18 4.49 -6.50
C SER A 250 -8.57 5.10 -6.60
N ILE A 251 -9.57 4.32 -6.21
CA ILE A 251 -10.97 4.75 -6.18
C ILE A 251 -11.46 4.90 -4.73
N SER A 252 -12.48 5.71 -4.54
CA SER A 252 -13.07 6.02 -3.24
C SER A 252 -14.55 5.66 -3.19
N ASP A 253 -15.17 5.95 -2.05
CA ASP A 253 -16.62 5.85 -1.86
C ASP A 253 -17.40 6.95 -2.62
N GLU A 254 -16.76 7.95 -3.18
CA GLU A 254 -17.38 8.92 -4.08
C GLU A 254 -17.39 8.46 -5.56
N THR A 255 -16.57 7.46 -5.90
CA THR A 255 -16.45 6.95 -7.27
C THR A 255 -17.76 6.26 -7.70
N THR A 256 -18.25 6.59 -8.88
CA THR A 256 -19.44 6.00 -9.47
C THR A 256 -19.09 4.83 -10.41
N ARG A 257 -20.11 4.10 -10.83
CA ARG A 257 -19.95 3.03 -11.83
C ARG A 257 -19.58 3.61 -13.19
N GLU A 258 -20.17 4.74 -13.52
CA GLU A 258 -19.94 5.49 -14.76
C GLU A 258 -18.48 5.97 -14.84
N ASP A 259 -17.93 6.44 -13.72
CA ASP A 259 -16.50 6.80 -13.63
C ASP A 259 -15.61 5.58 -13.90
N VAL A 260 -15.92 4.44 -13.31
CA VAL A 260 -15.17 3.19 -13.53
C VAL A 260 -15.23 2.76 -14.99
N ASP A 261 -16.41 2.81 -15.62
CA ASP A 261 -16.57 2.44 -17.03
C ASP A 261 -15.79 3.40 -17.95
N TYR A 262 -15.78 4.68 -17.61
CA TYR A 262 -14.98 5.68 -18.33
C TYR A 262 -13.48 5.43 -18.15
N ILE A 263 -13.01 5.14 -16.94
CA ILE A 263 -11.59 4.82 -16.66
C ILE A 263 -11.16 3.60 -17.45
N ILE A 264 -11.96 2.54 -17.49
CA ILE A 264 -11.66 1.34 -18.27
C ILE A 264 -11.47 1.71 -19.74
N TRP A 265 -12.44 2.44 -20.33
CA TRP A 265 -12.34 2.92 -21.71
C TRP A 265 -11.07 3.75 -21.93
N ALA A 266 -10.78 4.71 -21.04
CA ALA A 266 -9.61 5.58 -21.17
C ALA A 266 -8.29 4.80 -21.13
N VAL A 267 -8.18 3.78 -20.26
CA VAL A 267 -7.01 2.91 -20.19
C VAL A 267 -6.84 2.12 -21.49
N HIS A 268 -7.91 1.56 -22.06
CA HIS A 268 -7.86 0.88 -23.35
C HIS A 268 -7.34 1.81 -24.45
N GLN A 269 -7.85 3.04 -24.55
CA GLN A 269 -7.39 4.04 -25.54
C GLN A 269 -5.91 4.40 -25.36
N ALA A 270 -5.49 4.64 -24.12
CA ALA A 270 -4.10 4.97 -23.80
C ALA A 270 -3.16 3.83 -24.16
N VAL A 271 -3.53 2.58 -23.85
CA VAL A 271 -2.70 1.41 -24.13
C VAL A 271 -2.62 1.14 -25.64
N GLU A 272 -3.72 1.21 -26.37
CA GLU A 272 -3.73 1.04 -27.83
C GLU A 272 -2.80 2.04 -28.51
N ARG A 273 -2.94 3.32 -28.14
CA ARG A 273 -2.09 4.40 -28.66
C ARG A 273 -0.61 4.20 -28.32
N GLY A 274 -0.30 3.85 -27.08
CA GLY A 274 1.08 3.65 -26.62
C GLY A 274 1.75 2.46 -27.28
N ARG A 275 1.05 1.32 -27.38
CA ARG A 275 1.54 0.12 -28.03
C ARG A 275 1.76 0.30 -29.52
N ALA A 276 0.98 1.14 -30.20
CA ALA A 276 1.17 1.47 -31.62
C ALA A 276 2.51 2.17 -31.89
N MET A 277 3.13 2.79 -30.88
CA MET A 277 4.41 3.49 -30.98
C MET A 277 5.56 2.76 -30.27
N SER A 278 5.31 1.60 -29.69
CA SER A 278 6.28 0.88 -28.83
C SER A 278 7.10 -0.14 -29.61
N PRO A 279 8.43 0.06 -29.75
CA PRO A 279 9.31 -0.95 -30.33
C PRO A 279 9.33 -2.26 -29.55
N LEU A 280 9.17 -2.18 -28.22
CA LEU A 280 9.08 -3.36 -27.36
C LEU A 280 7.81 -4.18 -27.71
N TRP A 281 6.69 -3.53 -27.90
CA TRP A 281 5.45 -4.20 -28.29
C TRP A 281 5.56 -4.88 -29.67
N GLU A 282 6.22 -4.23 -30.64
CA GLU A 282 6.53 -4.83 -31.93
C GLU A 282 7.39 -6.09 -31.79
N ALA A 283 8.43 -6.06 -30.94
CA ALA A 283 9.31 -7.20 -30.70
C ALA A 283 8.54 -8.37 -30.04
N ILE A 284 7.65 -8.08 -29.09
CA ILE A 284 6.80 -9.09 -28.45
C ILE A 284 5.84 -9.73 -29.48
N ARG A 285 5.16 -8.93 -30.30
CA ARG A 285 4.26 -9.43 -31.35
C ARG A 285 4.99 -10.27 -32.39
N ALA A 286 6.23 -9.95 -32.68
CA ALA A 286 7.07 -10.70 -33.59
C ALA A 286 7.68 -11.97 -32.97
N GLY A 287 7.41 -12.26 -31.70
CA GLY A 287 7.98 -13.43 -31.00
C GLY A 287 9.49 -13.33 -30.74
N LYS A 288 10.07 -12.14 -30.83
CA LYS A 288 11.51 -11.91 -30.60
C LYS A 288 11.86 -11.83 -29.11
N VAL A 289 10.89 -11.45 -28.30
CA VAL A 289 11.02 -11.33 -26.83
C VAL A 289 9.75 -11.87 -26.20
N ASP A 290 9.88 -12.60 -25.10
CA ASP A 290 8.74 -13.10 -24.32
C ASP A 290 8.90 -12.80 -22.84
N TYR A 291 7.76 -12.56 -22.18
CA TYR A 291 7.65 -12.32 -20.76
C TYR A 291 6.59 -13.31 -20.22
N PRO A 292 7.00 -14.51 -19.81
CA PRO A 292 6.08 -15.59 -19.46
C PRO A 292 5.20 -15.28 -18.24
N ASP A 293 5.60 -14.30 -17.45
CA ASP A 293 4.91 -13.94 -16.19
C ASP A 293 3.73 -12.96 -16.37
N ILE A 294 3.38 -12.56 -17.61
CA ILE A 294 2.35 -11.55 -17.89
C ILE A 294 1.57 -11.84 -19.17
#